data_45174ef584936a23db0d28773de7085e
#
_entry.id   45174ef584936a23db0d28773de7085e
#
_cell.length_a   1.000
_cell.length_b   1.000
_cell.length_c   1.000
_cell.angle_alpha   90.00
_cell.angle_beta   90.00
_cell.angle_gamma   90.00
#
_symmetry.space_group_name_H-M   'P 1'
#
loop_
_entity.id
_entity.type
_entity.pdbx_description
1 polymer ?
#
loop_
_entity_poly.entity_id
_entity_poly.type
_entity_poly.pdbx_seq_one_letter_code
_entity_poly.pdbx_strand_id
1 'polypeptide(L)'
;SKPIARSYAGAGLLAHVVTGKYADHLPLYRQSEIYRRQGVELSRATLGRWTGAVAELLEPLYDVLRQYVLMPGKVHADDIPVPVQEPGSGKTRTARLWVYVRDDRNAGSQMPPAVWFAYSPDRKGIHPQNHLAGYSGVLQADAYGGYRALYESGRITEAACMAHARRKIHDVHARAPTYITTEALQRIGELYAIEAEVRGCSAEQRLAARKARAAPLMQSLYDWIQQQMKTLSRHSDTAKAFAYLLKQWDALNVYCSNGWVEIDNNIAENALR
;
A
#
# COMPACT_ATOMS: atom_id res chain seq x y z
N SER A 1 8.22 -24.05 -30.21
CA SER A 1 8.59 -22.64 -30.43
C SER A 1 9.31 -22.10 -29.20
N LYS A 2 10.28 -21.19 -29.40
CA LYS A 2 11.00 -20.56 -28.30
C LYS A 2 10.21 -19.32 -27.84
N PRO A 3 10.12 -19.04 -26.52
CA PRO A 3 9.34 -17.91 -26.01
C PRO A 3 9.82 -16.54 -26.48
N ILE A 4 11.15 -16.41 -26.69
CA ILE A 4 11.79 -15.17 -27.13
C ILE A 4 12.38 -15.39 -28.53
N ALA A 5 12.06 -14.51 -29.45
CA ALA A 5 12.60 -14.55 -30.81
C ALA A 5 14.13 -14.48 -30.81
N ARG A 6 14.75 -15.27 -31.68
CA ARG A 6 16.23 -15.34 -31.85
C ARG A 6 17.00 -15.69 -30.56
N SER A 7 16.34 -16.30 -29.56
CA SER A 7 17.00 -16.80 -28.36
C SER A 7 17.18 -18.32 -28.43
N TYR A 8 18.25 -18.81 -27.83
CA TYR A 8 18.44 -20.25 -27.60
C TYR A 8 17.85 -20.71 -26.25
N ALA A 9 17.41 -19.78 -25.39
CA ALA A 9 16.81 -20.10 -24.11
C ALA A 9 15.39 -20.71 -24.27
N GLY A 10 15.16 -21.80 -23.62
CA GLY A 10 13.81 -22.35 -23.43
C GLY A 10 13.07 -21.69 -22.28
N ALA A 11 11.77 -21.94 -22.17
CA ALA A 11 10.91 -21.36 -21.12
C ALA A 11 11.44 -21.64 -19.71
N GLY A 12 11.90 -22.86 -19.44
CA GLY A 12 12.42 -23.23 -18.12
C GLY A 12 13.66 -22.44 -17.70
N LEU A 13 14.59 -22.20 -18.63
CA LEU A 13 15.79 -21.40 -18.32
C LEU A 13 15.42 -19.93 -18.09
N LEU A 14 14.51 -19.37 -18.88
CA LEU A 14 14.04 -18.00 -18.71
C LEU A 14 13.33 -17.83 -17.36
N ALA A 15 12.45 -18.76 -17.00
CA ALA A 15 11.77 -18.78 -15.70
C ALA A 15 12.80 -18.86 -14.55
N HIS A 16 13.79 -19.75 -14.66
CA HIS A 16 14.84 -19.89 -13.64
C HIS A 16 15.64 -18.59 -13.45
N VAL A 17 16.02 -17.91 -14.53
CA VAL A 17 16.77 -16.65 -14.46
C VAL A 17 15.94 -15.55 -13.78
N VAL A 18 14.67 -15.42 -14.15
CA VAL A 18 13.77 -14.38 -13.62
C VAL A 18 13.42 -14.66 -12.15
N THR A 19 13.07 -15.91 -11.81
CA THR A 19 12.82 -16.33 -10.43
C THR A 19 14.06 -16.11 -9.56
N GLY A 20 15.22 -16.55 -10.01
CA GLY A 20 16.47 -16.34 -9.30
C GLY A 20 16.76 -14.86 -9.04
N LYS A 21 16.45 -13.97 -9.99
CA LYS A 21 16.68 -12.53 -9.81
C LYS A 21 15.66 -11.87 -8.86
N TYR A 22 14.38 -12.15 -9.01
CA TYR A 22 13.32 -11.37 -8.37
C TYR A 22 12.70 -12.04 -7.14
N ALA A 23 12.70 -13.38 -7.09
CA ALA A 23 12.21 -14.12 -5.92
C ALA A 23 13.35 -14.51 -4.96
N ASP A 24 14.50 -14.94 -5.51
CA ASP A 24 15.62 -15.44 -4.69
C ASP A 24 16.71 -14.38 -4.44
N HIS A 25 16.48 -13.14 -4.88
CA HIS A 25 17.40 -12.00 -4.74
C HIS A 25 18.81 -12.26 -5.28
N LEU A 26 18.94 -13.11 -6.31
CA LEU A 26 20.21 -13.53 -6.89
C LEU A 26 20.56 -12.61 -8.09
N PRO A 27 21.54 -11.69 -7.95
CA PRO A 27 21.89 -10.77 -9.03
C PRO A 27 22.38 -11.50 -10.28
N LEU A 28 22.14 -10.93 -11.46
CA LEU A 28 22.51 -11.55 -12.74
C LEU A 28 24.01 -11.86 -12.86
N TYR A 29 24.89 -11.08 -12.23
CA TYR A 29 26.32 -11.37 -12.24
C TYR A 29 26.65 -12.65 -11.47
N ARG A 30 25.96 -12.92 -10.35
CA ARG A 30 26.12 -14.18 -9.59
C ARG A 30 25.55 -15.36 -10.36
N GLN A 31 24.41 -15.20 -11.01
CA GLN A 31 23.84 -16.22 -11.87
C GLN A 31 24.81 -16.60 -13.01
N SER A 32 25.43 -15.59 -13.68
CA SER A 32 26.45 -15.80 -14.70
C SER A 32 27.61 -16.62 -14.18
N GLU A 33 28.12 -16.34 -12.96
CA GLU A 33 29.20 -17.10 -12.34
C GLU A 33 28.78 -18.53 -11.95
N ILE A 34 27.53 -18.73 -11.52
CA ILE A 34 26.99 -20.08 -11.22
C ILE A 34 26.96 -20.92 -12.49
N TYR A 35 26.43 -20.40 -13.61
CA TYR A 35 26.36 -21.09 -14.88
C TYR A 35 27.77 -21.42 -15.41
N ARG A 36 28.72 -20.47 -15.31
CA ARG A 36 30.11 -20.72 -15.70
C ARG A 36 30.76 -21.88 -14.94
N ARG A 37 30.51 -21.99 -13.63
CA ARG A 37 30.99 -23.13 -12.83
C ARG A 37 30.36 -24.46 -13.24
N GLN A 38 29.17 -24.42 -13.83
CA GLN A 38 28.47 -25.59 -14.39
C GLN A 38 28.85 -25.88 -15.85
N GLY A 39 29.83 -25.16 -16.40
CA GLY A 39 30.29 -25.35 -17.77
C GLY A 39 29.44 -24.64 -18.83
N VAL A 40 28.55 -23.72 -18.42
CA VAL A 40 27.69 -22.97 -19.35
C VAL A 40 28.02 -21.49 -19.31
N GLU A 41 28.48 -20.94 -20.43
CA GLU A 41 28.79 -19.53 -20.51
C GLU A 41 27.56 -18.70 -20.89
N LEU A 42 27.01 -18.01 -19.91
CA LEU A 42 25.92 -17.03 -20.05
C LEU A 42 26.39 -15.68 -19.52
N SER A 43 26.64 -14.75 -20.45
CA SER A 43 27.08 -13.42 -20.06
C SER A 43 25.98 -12.66 -19.29
N ARG A 44 26.37 -11.78 -18.37
CA ARG A 44 25.46 -10.87 -17.66
C ARG A 44 24.60 -10.04 -18.63
N ALA A 45 25.15 -9.61 -19.75
CA ALA A 45 24.41 -8.87 -20.77
C ALA A 45 23.33 -9.73 -21.43
N THR A 46 23.61 -11.02 -21.71
CA THR A 46 22.62 -11.96 -22.23
C THR A 46 21.49 -12.19 -21.24
N LEU A 47 21.80 -12.44 -19.97
CA LEU A 47 20.79 -12.60 -18.90
C LEU A 47 19.93 -11.33 -18.75
N GLY A 48 20.54 -10.13 -18.84
CA GLY A 48 19.82 -8.86 -18.77
C GLY A 48 18.85 -8.68 -19.95
N ARG A 49 19.26 -8.99 -21.17
CA ARG A 49 18.38 -8.95 -22.35
C ARG A 49 17.21 -9.93 -22.22
N TRP A 50 17.47 -11.15 -21.71
CA TRP A 50 16.39 -12.13 -21.50
C TRP A 50 15.41 -11.65 -20.44
N THR A 51 15.89 -11.03 -19.36
CA THR A 51 15.00 -10.45 -18.32
C THR A 51 14.07 -9.38 -18.92
N GLY A 52 14.61 -8.48 -19.76
CA GLY A 52 13.79 -7.47 -20.45
C GLY A 52 12.76 -8.10 -21.41
N ALA A 53 13.19 -9.05 -22.23
CA ALA A 53 12.29 -9.71 -23.16
C ALA A 53 11.20 -10.58 -22.46
N VAL A 54 11.51 -11.14 -21.30
CA VAL A 54 10.48 -11.81 -20.47
C VAL A 54 9.50 -10.80 -19.90
N ALA A 55 9.93 -9.61 -19.50
CA ALA A 55 9.03 -8.56 -19.04
C ALA A 55 8.03 -8.17 -20.14
N GLU A 56 8.50 -7.96 -21.37
CA GLU A 56 7.63 -7.70 -22.54
C GLU A 56 6.66 -8.86 -22.81
N LEU A 57 7.15 -10.11 -22.71
CA LEU A 57 6.31 -11.31 -22.89
C LEU A 57 5.20 -11.42 -21.84
N LEU A 58 5.44 -10.94 -20.62
CA LEU A 58 4.49 -10.99 -19.51
C LEU A 58 3.57 -9.76 -19.44
N GLU A 59 3.77 -8.75 -20.28
CA GLU A 59 2.98 -7.52 -20.26
C GLU A 59 1.46 -7.78 -20.36
N PRO A 60 0.94 -8.70 -21.20
CA PRO A 60 -0.50 -9.00 -21.23
C PRO A 60 -1.04 -9.54 -19.89
N LEU A 61 -0.25 -10.33 -19.17
CA LEU A 61 -0.64 -10.83 -17.84
C LEU A 61 -0.60 -9.72 -16.80
N TYR A 62 0.37 -8.82 -16.89
CA TYR A 62 0.46 -7.64 -16.04
C TYR A 62 -0.77 -6.73 -16.23
N ASP A 63 -1.23 -6.53 -17.46
CA ASP A 63 -2.43 -5.75 -17.77
C ASP A 63 -3.72 -6.41 -17.24
N VAL A 64 -3.85 -7.72 -17.37
CA VAL A 64 -4.98 -8.47 -16.79
C VAL A 64 -4.98 -8.36 -15.27
N LEU A 65 -3.82 -8.49 -14.64
CA LEU A 65 -3.68 -8.32 -13.19
C LEU A 65 -4.08 -6.90 -12.75
N ARG A 66 -3.64 -5.87 -13.49
CA ARG A 66 -4.04 -4.48 -13.26
C ARG A 66 -5.56 -4.33 -13.34
N GLN A 67 -6.19 -4.85 -14.40
CA GLN A 67 -7.65 -4.80 -14.58
C GLN A 67 -8.38 -5.47 -13.42
N TYR A 68 -7.91 -6.64 -12.98
CA TYR A 68 -8.49 -7.35 -11.86
C TYR A 68 -8.38 -6.56 -10.54
N VAL A 69 -7.20 -6.03 -10.22
CA VAL A 69 -6.98 -5.23 -9.00
C VAL A 69 -7.83 -3.97 -9.00
N LEU A 70 -7.97 -3.31 -10.16
CA LEU A 70 -8.68 -2.05 -10.32
C LEU A 70 -10.18 -2.19 -10.68
N MET A 71 -10.76 -3.39 -10.58
CA MET A 71 -12.22 -3.51 -10.63
C MET A 71 -12.88 -2.62 -9.56
N PRO A 72 -14.10 -2.10 -9.79
CA PRO A 72 -14.83 -1.32 -8.79
C PRO A 72 -14.90 -2.01 -7.42
N GLY A 73 -14.86 -1.24 -6.34
CA GLY A 73 -14.84 -1.75 -4.97
C GLY A 73 -13.84 -1.01 -4.09
N LYS A 74 -13.06 -1.75 -3.30
CA LYS A 74 -12.01 -1.18 -2.45
C LYS A 74 -10.62 -1.58 -2.97
N VAL A 75 -9.69 -0.64 -3.01
CA VAL A 75 -8.27 -0.86 -3.32
C VAL A 75 -7.43 -0.17 -2.24
N HIS A 76 -6.42 -0.86 -1.75
CA HIS A 76 -5.38 -0.28 -0.91
C HIS A 76 -4.23 0.22 -1.78
N ALA A 77 -3.65 1.37 -1.43
CA ALA A 77 -2.49 1.90 -2.13
C ALA A 77 -1.41 2.41 -1.17
N ASP A 78 -0.16 2.22 -1.58
CA ASP A 78 1.02 2.78 -0.90
C ASP A 78 2.16 2.92 -1.90
N ASP A 79 3.29 3.54 -1.51
CA ASP A 79 4.48 3.65 -2.34
C ASP A 79 5.77 3.57 -1.52
N ILE A 80 6.81 2.99 -2.13
CA ILE A 80 8.16 2.98 -1.55
C ILE A 80 9.16 3.70 -2.46
N PRO A 81 10.19 4.37 -1.87
CA PRO A 81 11.29 4.91 -2.65
C PRO A 81 12.17 3.77 -3.19
N VAL A 82 12.53 3.87 -4.46
CA VAL A 82 13.46 2.95 -5.12
C VAL A 82 14.64 3.74 -5.68
N PRO A 83 15.89 3.46 -5.24
CA PRO A 83 17.06 4.10 -5.83
C PRO A 83 17.32 3.52 -7.21
N VAL A 84 17.37 4.38 -8.21
CA VAL A 84 17.64 4.02 -9.62
C VAL A 84 18.93 4.66 -10.06
N GLN A 85 19.84 3.85 -10.59
CA GLN A 85 21.08 4.35 -11.18
C GLN A 85 20.79 5.16 -12.45
N GLU A 86 21.44 6.29 -12.58
CA GLU A 86 21.36 7.13 -13.77
C GLU A 86 22.66 6.99 -14.56
N PRO A 87 22.62 6.24 -15.68
CA PRO A 87 23.83 5.99 -16.46
C PRO A 87 24.51 7.30 -16.88
N GLY A 88 25.83 7.38 -16.65
CA GLY A 88 26.63 8.55 -16.99
C GLY A 88 26.66 9.69 -15.97
N SER A 89 25.77 9.71 -14.98
CA SER A 89 25.73 10.78 -13.97
C SER A 89 26.55 10.48 -12.71
N GLY A 90 26.90 9.21 -12.47
CA GLY A 90 27.53 8.75 -11.21
C GLY A 90 26.63 8.90 -9.97
N LYS A 91 25.36 9.22 -10.15
CA LYS A 91 24.37 9.44 -9.08
C LYS A 91 23.21 8.45 -9.20
N THR A 92 22.50 8.28 -8.11
CA THR A 92 21.19 7.61 -8.09
C THR A 92 20.09 8.65 -7.93
N ARG A 93 18.97 8.45 -8.63
CA ARG A 93 17.75 9.20 -8.39
C ARG A 93 16.77 8.35 -7.58
N THR A 94 15.90 8.98 -6.82
CA THR A 94 14.83 8.30 -6.09
C THR A 94 13.58 8.22 -6.95
N ALA A 95 13.32 7.04 -7.49
CA ALA A 95 12.06 6.68 -8.14
C ALA A 95 11.06 6.12 -7.13
N ARG A 96 9.88 5.72 -7.57
CA ARG A 96 8.83 5.12 -6.73
C ARG A 96 8.34 3.81 -7.34
N LEU A 97 8.09 2.86 -6.46
CA LEU A 97 7.30 1.68 -6.73
C LEU A 97 5.98 1.83 -5.97
N TRP A 98 4.89 1.95 -6.72
CA TRP A 98 3.53 2.02 -6.19
C TRP A 98 2.99 0.61 -6.08
N VAL A 99 2.21 0.36 -5.03
CA VAL A 99 1.49 -0.89 -4.84
C VAL A 99 0.00 -0.61 -4.76
N TYR A 100 -0.77 -1.43 -5.44
CA TYR A 100 -2.23 -1.46 -5.38
C TYR A 100 -2.67 -2.86 -4.99
N VAL A 101 -3.47 -2.97 -3.95
CA VAL A 101 -3.86 -4.28 -3.40
C VAL A 101 -5.37 -4.39 -3.33
N ARG A 102 -5.90 -5.44 -3.94
CA ARG A 102 -7.26 -5.91 -3.71
C ARG A 102 -7.20 -7.10 -2.76
N ASP A 103 -7.70 -6.92 -1.57
CA ASP A 103 -7.83 -8.00 -0.59
C ASP A 103 -9.06 -7.74 0.29
N ASP A 104 -10.09 -8.52 0.09
CA ASP A 104 -11.37 -8.40 0.79
C ASP A 104 -11.66 -9.60 1.69
N ARG A 105 -10.64 -10.45 1.96
CA ARG A 105 -10.78 -11.63 2.82
C ARG A 105 -11.21 -11.27 4.24
N ASN A 106 -10.76 -10.15 4.77
CA ASN A 106 -11.19 -9.65 6.08
C ASN A 106 -12.69 -9.33 6.15
N ALA A 107 -13.33 -9.10 5.01
CA ALA A 107 -14.78 -8.90 4.88
C ALA A 107 -15.51 -10.17 4.39
N GLY A 108 -14.91 -11.34 4.57
CA GLY A 108 -15.50 -12.64 4.24
C GLY A 108 -15.51 -12.96 2.73
N SER A 109 -14.85 -12.18 1.89
CA SER A 109 -14.82 -12.43 0.46
C SER A 109 -14.04 -13.69 0.11
N GLN A 110 -14.55 -14.45 -0.84
CA GLN A 110 -13.87 -15.62 -1.44
C GLN A 110 -13.07 -15.24 -2.70
N MET A 111 -13.09 -13.98 -3.11
CA MET A 111 -12.30 -13.53 -4.26
C MET A 111 -10.81 -13.60 -3.93
N PRO A 112 -9.98 -14.15 -4.82
CA PRO A 112 -8.53 -14.21 -4.59
C PRO A 112 -7.95 -12.80 -4.37
N PRO A 113 -7.10 -12.61 -3.37
CA PRO A 113 -6.37 -11.35 -3.22
C PRO A 113 -5.36 -11.21 -4.35
N ALA A 114 -5.11 -9.97 -4.76
CA ALA A 114 -4.11 -9.67 -5.79
C ALA A 114 -3.41 -8.35 -5.52
N VAL A 115 -2.16 -8.28 -5.99
CA VAL A 115 -1.28 -7.12 -5.85
C VAL A 115 -0.79 -6.72 -7.24
N TRP A 116 -0.91 -5.45 -7.54
CA TRP A 116 -0.36 -4.86 -8.77
C TRP A 116 0.64 -3.76 -8.41
N PHE A 117 1.82 -3.82 -9.01
CA PHE A 117 2.88 -2.83 -8.83
C PHE A 117 3.01 -1.94 -10.06
N ALA A 118 3.26 -0.65 -9.84
CA ALA A 118 3.55 0.30 -10.90
C ALA A 118 4.78 1.15 -10.55
N TYR A 119 5.61 1.41 -11.55
CA TYR A 119 6.80 2.22 -11.40
C TYR A 119 6.53 3.67 -11.80
N SER A 120 7.20 4.62 -11.13
CA SER A 120 7.31 5.99 -11.61
C SER A 120 8.68 6.60 -11.32
N PRO A 121 9.13 7.56 -12.16
CA PRO A 121 10.44 8.19 -11.98
C PRO A 121 10.54 9.12 -10.77
N ASP A 122 9.40 9.55 -10.21
CA ASP A 122 9.31 10.42 -9.05
C ASP A 122 7.98 10.16 -8.29
N ARG A 123 7.72 10.92 -7.20
CA ARG A 123 6.51 10.80 -6.37
C ARG A 123 5.42 11.83 -6.74
N LYS A 124 5.33 12.31 -7.98
CA LYS A 124 4.30 13.28 -8.34
C LYS A 124 2.92 12.64 -8.41
N GLY A 125 1.87 13.41 -8.03
CA GLY A 125 0.48 12.95 -8.01
C GLY A 125 -0.07 12.55 -9.39
N ILE A 126 0.54 13.01 -10.49
CA ILE A 126 0.15 12.59 -11.84
C ILE A 126 0.28 11.08 -12.07
N HIS A 127 1.23 10.43 -11.39
CA HIS A 127 1.42 8.99 -11.55
C HIS A 127 0.25 8.18 -11.01
N PRO A 128 -0.16 8.30 -9.73
CA PRO A 128 -1.34 7.60 -9.25
C PRO A 128 -2.63 8.06 -9.97
N GLN A 129 -2.74 9.30 -10.45
CA GLN A 129 -3.86 9.73 -11.28
C GLN A 129 -3.94 8.93 -12.58
N ASN A 130 -2.82 8.71 -13.26
CA ASN A 130 -2.76 7.88 -14.47
C ASN A 130 -3.01 6.40 -14.16
N HIS A 131 -2.45 5.87 -13.08
CA HIS A 131 -2.64 4.49 -12.66
C HIS A 131 -4.13 4.17 -12.41
N LEU A 132 -4.86 5.10 -11.79
CA LEU A 132 -6.24 4.97 -11.36
C LEU A 132 -7.25 5.68 -12.29
N ALA A 133 -6.85 6.03 -13.53
CA ALA A 133 -7.67 6.84 -14.44
C ALA A 133 -9.06 6.28 -14.72
N GLY A 134 -9.24 4.97 -14.75
CA GLY A 134 -10.53 4.30 -14.97
C GLY A 134 -11.18 3.75 -13.69
N TYR A 135 -10.53 3.91 -12.54
CA TYR A 135 -11.01 3.34 -11.29
C TYR A 135 -12.15 4.14 -10.67
N SER A 136 -13.10 3.42 -10.07
CA SER A 136 -14.17 3.98 -9.22
C SER A 136 -14.37 3.10 -7.99
N GLY A 137 -14.58 3.72 -6.82
CA GLY A 137 -14.76 3.00 -5.56
C GLY A 137 -14.02 3.66 -4.40
N VAL A 138 -13.54 2.87 -3.46
CA VAL A 138 -12.79 3.37 -2.30
C VAL A 138 -11.29 3.17 -2.50
N LEU A 139 -10.52 4.23 -2.38
CA LEU A 139 -9.07 4.16 -2.29
C LEU A 139 -8.65 4.33 -0.83
N GLN A 140 -8.09 3.28 -0.25
CA GLN A 140 -7.54 3.31 1.11
C GLN A 140 -6.04 3.50 1.06
N ALA A 141 -5.57 4.62 1.59
CA ALA A 141 -4.17 5.01 1.50
C ALA A 141 -3.72 5.84 2.72
N ASP A 142 -2.44 6.20 2.75
CA ASP A 142 -1.95 7.23 3.65
C ASP A 142 -2.43 8.64 3.20
N ALA A 143 -2.12 9.66 4.02
CA ALA A 143 -2.49 11.04 3.73
C ALA A 143 -1.60 11.72 2.66
N TYR A 144 -1.13 10.98 1.67
CA TYR A 144 -0.31 11.54 0.60
C TYR A 144 -1.12 12.51 -0.27
N GLY A 145 -0.68 13.77 -0.34
CA GLY A 145 -1.40 14.83 -1.07
C GLY A 145 -1.55 14.61 -2.58
N GLY A 146 -0.76 13.72 -3.18
CA GLY A 146 -0.84 13.38 -4.61
C GLY A 146 -2.12 12.62 -5.00
N TYR A 147 -2.86 12.07 -4.04
CA TYR A 147 -4.17 11.44 -4.30
C TYR A 147 -5.33 12.45 -4.34
N ARG A 148 -5.13 13.68 -3.88
CA ARG A 148 -6.21 14.67 -3.72
C ARG A 148 -7.05 14.88 -4.98
N ALA A 149 -6.43 15.03 -6.14
CA ALA A 149 -7.15 15.20 -7.39
C ALA A 149 -8.04 14.00 -7.77
N LEU A 150 -7.70 12.79 -7.32
CA LEU A 150 -8.52 11.59 -7.49
C LEU A 150 -9.81 11.67 -6.67
N TYR A 151 -9.72 12.15 -5.43
CA TYR A 151 -10.86 12.31 -4.54
C TYR A 151 -11.78 13.46 -4.99
N GLU A 152 -11.19 14.57 -5.45
CA GLU A 152 -11.94 15.72 -5.99
C GLU A 152 -12.77 15.36 -7.23
N SER A 153 -12.44 14.27 -7.93
CA SER A 153 -13.22 13.79 -9.07
C SER A 153 -14.61 13.25 -8.70
N GLY A 154 -14.85 12.93 -7.42
CA GLY A 154 -16.09 12.33 -6.91
C GLY A 154 -16.29 10.84 -7.27
N ARG A 155 -15.42 10.25 -8.10
CA ARG A 155 -15.48 8.81 -8.47
C ARG A 155 -14.82 7.92 -7.45
N ILE A 156 -13.88 8.45 -6.67
CA ILE A 156 -13.07 7.74 -5.70
C ILE A 156 -13.33 8.34 -4.32
N THR A 157 -13.79 7.50 -3.41
CA THR A 157 -13.95 7.85 -2.00
C THR A 157 -12.62 7.65 -1.28
N GLU A 158 -12.16 8.65 -0.54
CA GLU A 158 -10.99 8.56 0.32
C GLU A 158 -11.30 7.73 1.56
N ALA A 159 -10.44 6.74 1.87
CA ALA A 159 -10.40 6.09 3.17
C ALA A 159 -8.97 6.19 3.73
N ALA A 160 -8.86 6.72 4.95
CA ALA A 160 -7.56 6.95 5.57
C ALA A 160 -7.11 5.76 6.43
N CYS A 161 -5.92 5.88 7.01
CA CYS A 161 -5.25 4.84 7.79
C CYS A 161 -5.14 5.25 9.26
N MET A 162 -5.91 4.60 10.14
CA MET A 162 -5.86 4.84 11.59
C MET A 162 -4.49 4.47 12.17
N ALA A 163 -3.78 3.48 11.61
CA ALA A 163 -2.46 3.12 12.07
C ALA A 163 -1.45 4.28 11.93
N HIS A 164 -1.53 5.07 10.85
CA HIS A 164 -0.70 6.27 10.68
C HIS A 164 -1.04 7.36 11.71
N ALA A 165 -2.32 7.60 11.98
CA ALA A 165 -2.74 8.56 13.01
C ALA A 165 -2.30 8.11 14.41
N ARG A 166 -2.48 6.82 14.72
CA ARG A 166 -2.04 6.20 15.97
C ARG A 166 -0.52 6.28 16.14
N ARG A 167 0.25 6.02 15.08
CA ARG A 167 1.73 6.09 15.10
C ARG A 167 2.21 7.48 15.53
N LYS A 168 1.62 8.55 14.98
CA LYS A 168 2.00 9.93 15.39
C LYS A 168 1.77 10.19 16.87
N ILE A 169 0.69 9.70 17.44
CA ILE A 169 0.41 9.82 18.89
C ILE A 169 1.38 8.94 19.69
N HIS A 170 1.61 7.72 19.22
CA HIS A 170 2.54 6.78 19.86
C HIS A 170 3.99 7.33 19.90
N ASP A 171 4.45 7.95 18.82
CA ASP A 171 5.80 8.52 18.75
C ASP A 171 5.98 9.68 19.77
N VAL A 172 4.94 10.45 20.01
CA VAL A 172 4.93 11.47 21.07
C VAL A 172 4.93 10.79 22.44
N HIS A 173 4.06 9.80 22.65
CA HIS A 173 3.96 9.04 23.89
C HIS A 173 5.28 8.35 24.27
N ALA A 174 5.94 7.72 23.30
CA ALA A 174 7.22 7.02 23.53
C ALA A 174 8.34 7.96 23.98
N ARG A 175 8.33 9.23 23.55
CA ARG A 175 9.31 10.24 23.96
C ARG A 175 8.97 10.91 25.29
N ALA A 176 7.70 11.20 25.52
CA ALA A 176 7.19 11.89 26.70
C ALA A 176 5.77 11.42 27.02
N PRO A 177 5.60 10.33 27.77
CA PRO A 177 4.29 9.82 28.17
C PRO A 177 3.51 10.86 28.96
N THR A 178 2.25 11.06 28.58
CA THR A 178 1.30 11.90 29.31
C THR A 178 -0.03 11.17 29.46
N TYR A 179 -0.86 11.60 30.40
CA TYR A 179 -2.23 11.11 30.53
C TYR A 179 -3.00 11.24 29.20
N ILE A 180 -2.85 12.38 28.50
CA ILE A 180 -3.54 12.65 27.23
C ILE A 180 -3.12 11.66 26.15
N THR A 181 -1.82 11.39 26.00
CA THR A 181 -1.36 10.42 24.99
C THR A 181 -1.71 8.99 25.34
N THR A 182 -1.71 8.62 26.64
CA THR A 182 -2.14 7.31 27.13
C THR A 182 -3.61 7.08 26.80
N GLU A 183 -4.48 8.02 27.17
CA GLU A 183 -5.92 7.96 26.94
C GLU A 183 -6.25 7.88 25.43
N ALA A 184 -5.58 8.69 24.59
CA ALA A 184 -5.77 8.63 23.15
C ALA A 184 -5.46 7.25 22.58
N LEU A 185 -4.32 6.67 22.98
CA LEU A 185 -3.91 5.34 22.51
C LEU A 185 -4.85 4.24 22.99
N GLN A 186 -5.37 4.34 24.21
CA GLN A 186 -6.36 3.41 24.74
C GLN A 186 -7.66 3.45 23.94
N ARG A 187 -8.23 4.65 23.71
CA ARG A 187 -9.46 4.83 22.92
C ARG A 187 -9.33 4.28 21.50
N ILE A 188 -8.17 4.51 20.84
CA ILE A 188 -7.91 3.92 19.53
C ILE A 188 -7.77 2.40 19.65
N GLY A 189 -7.18 1.88 20.73
CA GLY A 189 -7.10 0.45 21.01
C GLY A 189 -8.47 -0.24 21.09
N GLU A 190 -9.47 0.42 21.65
CA GLU A 190 -10.86 -0.09 21.72
C GLU A 190 -11.47 -0.27 20.31
N LEU A 191 -11.18 0.65 19.38
CA LEU A 191 -11.60 0.49 17.98
C LEU A 191 -10.98 -0.74 17.33
N TYR A 192 -9.68 -0.98 17.55
CA TYR A 192 -8.98 -2.16 17.05
C TYR A 192 -9.49 -3.46 17.69
N ALA A 193 -9.92 -3.43 18.95
CA ALA A 193 -10.52 -4.60 19.60
C ALA A 193 -11.82 -5.03 18.89
N ILE A 194 -12.68 -4.07 18.51
CA ILE A 194 -13.89 -4.35 17.73
C ILE A 194 -13.52 -4.96 16.37
N GLU A 195 -12.52 -4.40 15.67
CA GLU A 195 -12.09 -4.92 14.38
C GLU A 195 -11.53 -6.35 14.47
N ALA A 196 -10.86 -6.69 15.55
CA ALA A 196 -10.35 -8.05 15.77
C ALA A 196 -11.49 -9.07 15.90
N GLU A 197 -12.60 -8.70 16.55
CA GLU A 197 -13.78 -9.56 16.71
C GLU A 197 -14.51 -9.83 15.38
N VAL A 198 -14.58 -8.82 14.50
CA VAL A 198 -15.35 -8.89 13.24
C VAL A 198 -14.52 -9.26 12.03
N ARG A 199 -13.25 -9.56 12.21
CA ARG A 199 -12.36 -9.97 11.11
C ARG A 199 -12.81 -11.29 10.50
N GLY A 200 -12.99 -11.32 9.18
CA GLY A 200 -13.47 -12.48 8.44
C GLY A 200 -15.00 -12.63 8.43
N CYS A 201 -15.72 -11.80 9.18
CA CYS A 201 -17.18 -11.70 9.05
C CYS A 201 -17.57 -11.03 7.73
N SER A 202 -18.83 -11.20 7.30
CA SER A 202 -19.32 -10.53 6.08
C SER A 202 -19.30 -9.01 6.22
N ALA A 203 -19.27 -8.31 5.09
CA ALA A 203 -19.28 -6.85 5.07
C ALA A 203 -20.51 -6.26 5.82
N GLU A 204 -21.68 -6.94 5.73
CA GLU A 204 -22.89 -6.53 6.43
C GLU A 204 -22.74 -6.68 7.95
N GLN A 205 -22.17 -7.79 8.42
CA GLN A 205 -21.92 -8.03 9.84
C GLN A 205 -20.91 -7.05 10.40
N ARG A 206 -19.82 -6.79 9.68
CA ARG A 206 -18.82 -5.76 10.03
C ARG A 206 -19.47 -4.38 10.13
N LEU A 207 -20.28 -4.01 9.13
CA LEU A 207 -20.98 -2.72 9.12
C LEU A 207 -21.92 -2.57 10.30
N ALA A 208 -22.70 -3.62 10.63
CA ALA A 208 -23.61 -3.61 11.76
C ALA A 208 -22.87 -3.42 13.09
N ALA A 209 -21.81 -4.17 13.33
CA ALA A 209 -20.99 -4.04 14.55
C ALA A 209 -20.33 -2.66 14.66
N ARG A 210 -19.79 -2.13 13.55
CA ARG A 210 -19.17 -0.81 13.50
C ARG A 210 -20.16 0.32 13.77
N LYS A 211 -21.35 0.26 13.19
CA LYS A 211 -22.41 1.24 13.48
C LYS A 211 -22.85 1.21 14.94
N ALA A 212 -22.98 0.01 15.51
CA ALA A 212 -23.44 -0.14 16.89
C ALA A 212 -22.37 0.23 17.93
N ARG A 213 -21.09 -0.06 17.67
CA ARG A 213 -20.01 0.01 18.67
C ARG A 213 -18.90 0.97 18.30
N ALA A 214 -18.37 0.93 17.08
CA ALA A 214 -17.23 1.74 16.68
C ALA A 214 -17.62 3.20 16.41
N ALA A 215 -18.74 3.48 15.76
CA ALA A 215 -19.15 4.85 15.46
C ALA A 215 -19.38 5.70 16.72
N PRO A 216 -20.04 5.21 17.79
CA PRO A 216 -20.12 5.95 19.05
C PRO A 216 -18.75 6.20 19.70
N LEU A 217 -17.82 5.23 19.63
CA LEU A 217 -16.46 5.42 20.16
C LEU A 217 -15.69 6.44 19.34
N MET A 218 -15.81 6.43 18.01
CA MET A 218 -15.23 7.45 17.13
C MET A 218 -15.74 8.83 17.50
N GLN A 219 -17.07 9.01 17.66
CA GLN A 219 -17.63 10.31 18.06
C GLN A 219 -17.11 10.75 19.43
N SER A 220 -17.08 9.85 20.40
CA SER A 220 -16.52 10.14 21.73
C SER A 220 -15.04 10.52 21.67
N LEU A 221 -14.26 9.87 20.82
CA LEU A 221 -12.84 10.21 20.58
C LEU A 221 -12.70 11.61 19.98
N TYR A 222 -13.54 11.94 18.99
CA TYR A 222 -13.55 13.26 18.36
C TYR A 222 -13.81 14.36 19.38
N ASP A 223 -14.91 14.23 20.14
CA ASP A 223 -15.32 15.22 21.13
C ASP A 223 -14.26 15.40 22.20
N TRP A 224 -13.67 14.30 22.67
CA TRP A 224 -12.59 14.33 23.65
C TRP A 224 -11.33 15.02 23.10
N ILE A 225 -10.90 14.70 21.86
CA ILE A 225 -9.75 15.37 21.23
C ILE A 225 -10.02 16.86 21.09
N GLN A 226 -11.21 17.27 20.66
CA GLN A 226 -11.58 18.68 20.55
C GLN A 226 -11.48 19.42 21.91
N GLN A 227 -11.85 18.77 23.01
CA GLN A 227 -11.68 19.34 24.34
C GLN A 227 -10.20 19.46 24.72
N GLN A 228 -9.40 18.41 24.47
CA GLN A 228 -7.96 18.47 24.78
C GLN A 228 -7.27 19.58 23.96
N MET A 229 -7.62 19.77 22.70
CA MET A 229 -7.05 20.79 21.83
C MET A 229 -7.25 22.22 22.36
N LYS A 230 -8.27 22.47 23.19
CA LYS A 230 -8.48 23.78 23.83
C LYS A 230 -7.43 24.09 24.88
N THR A 231 -6.83 23.08 25.50
CA THR A 231 -5.87 23.22 26.62
C THR A 231 -4.42 23.03 26.17
N LEU A 232 -4.19 22.38 25.03
CA LEU A 232 -2.86 22.12 24.52
C LEU A 232 -2.28 23.35 23.81
N SER A 233 -0.97 23.59 24.01
CA SER A 233 -0.23 24.53 23.18
C SER A 233 -0.26 24.08 21.70
N ARG A 234 -0.56 25.00 20.77
CA ARG A 234 -0.58 24.73 19.33
C ARG A 234 0.75 24.18 18.79
N HIS A 235 1.85 24.47 19.48
CA HIS A 235 3.20 24.05 19.08
C HIS A 235 3.59 22.70 19.70
N SER A 236 2.82 22.16 20.63
CA SER A 236 3.11 20.86 21.24
C SER A 236 3.00 19.74 20.21
N ASP A 237 3.83 18.71 20.35
CA ASP A 237 3.81 17.55 19.46
C ASP A 237 2.49 16.77 19.58
N THR A 238 1.88 16.74 20.78
CA THR A 238 0.54 16.16 20.98
C THR A 238 -0.51 16.90 20.17
N ALA A 239 -0.53 18.23 20.19
CA ALA A 239 -1.47 19.02 19.40
C ALA A 239 -1.27 18.79 17.88
N LYS A 240 -0.04 18.68 17.41
CA LYS A 240 0.27 18.37 16.01
C LYS A 240 -0.23 16.96 15.61
N ALA A 241 -0.04 15.97 16.48
CA ALA A 241 -0.53 14.61 16.25
C ALA A 241 -2.06 14.57 16.19
N PHE A 242 -2.76 15.28 17.08
CA PHE A 242 -4.21 15.41 17.08
C PHE A 242 -4.73 16.18 15.85
N ALA A 243 -4.04 17.27 15.47
CA ALA A 243 -4.40 18.03 14.26
C ALA A 243 -4.30 17.15 13.00
N TYR A 244 -3.30 16.26 12.91
CA TYR A 244 -3.22 15.29 11.81
C TYR A 244 -4.42 14.36 11.80
N LEU A 245 -4.80 13.78 12.94
CA LEU A 245 -5.95 12.88 13.06
C LEU A 245 -7.25 13.61 12.70
N LEU A 246 -7.47 14.81 13.23
CA LEU A 246 -8.65 15.62 12.93
C LEU A 246 -8.74 16.01 11.45
N LYS A 247 -7.62 16.32 10.80
CA LYS A 247 -7.58 16.63 9.36
C LYS A 247 -8.04 15.45 8.50
N GLN A 248 -7.81 14.23 8.96
CA GLN A 248 -8.18 12.99 8.26
C GLN A 248 -9.54 12.42 8.74
N TRP A 249 -10.26 13.15 9.59
CA TRP A 249 -11.39 12.61 10.35
C TRP A 249 -12.47 11.98 9.48
N ASP A 250 -12.91 12.66 8.43
CA ASP A 250 -13.95 12.15 7.55
C ASP A 250 -13.51 10.89 6.82
N ALA A 251 -12.29 10.88 6.31
CA ALA A 251 -11.71 9.71 5.65
C ALA A 251 -11.45 8.54 6.62
N LEU A 252 -11.13 8.82 7.88
CA LEU A 252 -11.01 7.81 8.95
C LEU A 252 -12.36 7.21 9.32
N ASN A 253 -13.47 7.94 9.18
CA ASN A 253 -14.81 7.44 9.49
C ASN A 253 -15.43 6.59 8.40
N VAL A 254 -14.90 6.56 7.20
CA VAL A 254 -15.46 5.79 6.07
C VAL A 254 -15.63 4.30 6.43
N TYR A 255 -14.73 3.71 7.22
CA TYR A 255 -14.87 2.32 7.63
C TYR A 255 -16.09 2.06 8.52
N CYS A 256 -16.57 3.07 9.25
CA CYS A 256 -17.80 2.96 10.05
C CYS A 256 -19.07 2.91 9.20
N SER A 257 -19.02 3.39 7.96
CA SER A 257 -20.14 3.45 7.01
C SER A 257 -20.06 2.43 5.88
N ASN A 258 -18.92 1.72 5.75
CA ASN A 258 -18.68 0.75 4.69
C ASN A 258 -18.00 -0.50 5.25
N GLY A 259 -18.68 -1.64 5.21
CA GLY A 259 -18.19 -2.90 5.76
C GLY A 259 -16.98 -3.51 5.04
N TRP A 260 -16.71 -3.10 3.80
CA TRP A 260 -15.56 -3.55 3.02
C TRP A 260 -14.26 -2.83 3.39
N VAL A 261 -14.36 -1.58 3.85
CA VAL A 261 -13.20 -0.74 4.18
C VAL A 261 -12.52 -1.23 5.46
N GLU A 262 -11.21 -1.14 5.54
CA GLU A 262 -10.43 -1.47 6.73
C GLU A 262 -10.27 -0.24 7.65
N ILE A 263 -9.96 -0.45 8.92
CA ILE A 263 -9.59 0.64 9.84
C ILE A 263 -8.22 1.23 9.49
N ASP A 264 -7.36 0.46 8.81
CA ASP A 264 -6.01 0.90 8.43
C ASP A 264 -5.58 0.38 7.05
N ASN A 265 -4.38 0.80 6.62
CA ASN A 265 -3.80 0.45 5.33
C ASN A 265 -2.69 -0.63 5.42
N ASN A 266 -2.63 -1.40 6.49
CA ASN A 266 -1.59 -2.41 6.71
C ASN A 266 -1.52 -3.46 5.60
N ILE A 267 -2.61 -3.69 4.87
CA ILE A 267 -2.65 -4.60 3.70
C ILE A 267 -1.67 -4.13 2.62
N ALA A 268 -1.65 -2.84 2.28
CA ALA A 268 -0.70 -2.30 1.30
C ALA A 268 0.73 -2.27 1.86
N GLU A 269 0.92 -1.86 3.12
CA GLU A 269 2.24 -1.84 3.77
C GLU A 269 2.88 -3.23 3.79
N ASN A 270 2.11 -4.29 4.05
CA ASN A 270 2.60 -5.67 4.07
C ASN A 270 2.94 -6.19 2.67
N ALA A 271 2.27 -5.72 1.63
CA ALA A 271 2.56 -6.11 0.25
C ALA A 271 3.87 -5.50 -0.29
N LEU A 272 4.42 -4.48 0.39
CA LEU A 272 5.70 -3.85 0.07
C LEU A 272 6.89 -4.47 0.83
N ARG A 273 6.65 -5.34 1.79
CA ARG A 273 7.68 -6.04 2.60
C ARG A 273 8.03 -7.38 2.00
#